data_54720dacd85b08af7d2bfe5c9c694439
#
_entry.id   54720dacd85b08af7d2bfe5c9c694439
#
_cell.length_a   1.000
_cell.length_b   1.000
_cell.length_c   1.000
_cell.angle_alpha   90.00
_cell.angle_beta   90.00
_cell.angle_gamma   90.00
#
_symmetry.space_group_name_H-M   'P 1'
#
loop_
_entity.id
_entity.type
_entity.pdbx_description
1 polymer ?
#
loop_
_entity_poly.entity_id
_entity_poly.type
_entity_poly.pdbx_seq_one_letter_code
_entity_poly.pdbx_strand_id
1 'polypeptide(L)'
;MELTVQIFVGLATLMLMGLGTMSMFAPRRMVKNFAIEPVGIAGLSTIRSVIGGLFLASVAMLAIGLITGQTLGFVAVVILLGVVAFGRVVGIVTDGFDKAVMPPLAAELVIIAVLVGAYFQLSA
;
A
#
# COMPACT_ATOMS: atom_id res chain seq x y z
N MET A 1 2.64 21.53 6.20
CA MET A 1 3.45 20.30 6.26
C MET A 1 4.85 20.63 5.77
N GLU A 2 5.84 20.14 6.47
CA GLU A 2 7.24 20.33 6.11
C GLU A 2 7.54 19.70 4.75
N LEU A 3 8.42 20.32 3.98
CA LEU A 3 8.76 19.85 2.63
C LEU A 3 9.30 18.42 2.61
N THR A 4 10.16 18.06 3.57
CA THR A 4 10.73 16.72 3.68
C THR A 4 9.62 15.67 3.82
N VAL A 5 8.64 15.95 4.68
CA VAL A 5 7.50 15.04 4.91
C VAL A 5 6.64 14.94 3.67
N GLN A 6 6.39 16.06 2.98
CA GLN A 6 5.64 16.07 1.72
C GLN A 6 6.33 15.19 0.67
N ILE A 7 7.65 15.26 0.58
CA ILE A 7 8.43 14.43 -0.36
C ILE A 7 8.26 12.95 -0.03
N PHE A 8 8.40 12.56 1.24
CA PHE A 8 8.27 11.15 1.62
C PHE A 8 6.86 10.62 1.42
N VAL A 9 5.84 11.39 1.78
CA VAL A 9 4.44 11.00 1.53
C VAL A 9 4.17 10.93 0.03
N GLY A 10 4.71 11.87 -0.74
CA GLY A 10 4.60 11.87 -2.20
C GLY A 10 5.24 10.64 -2.83
N LEU A 11 6.41 10.23 -2.36
CA LEU A 11 7.08 9.02 -2.85
C LEU A 11 6.27 7.77 -2.53
N ALA A 12 5.72 7.67 -1.31
CA ALA A 12 4.85 6.56 -0.94
C ALA A 12 3.61 6.52 -1.83
N THR A 13 3.01 7.68 -2.09
CA THR A 13 1.85 7.80 -2.98
C THR A 13 2.17 7.32 -4.39
N LEU A 14 3.31 7.73 -4.94
CA LEU A 14 3.75 7.32 -6.27
C LEU A 14 3.99 5.81 -6.34
N MET A 15 4.57 5.22 -5.31
CA MET A 15 4.77 3.79 -5.24
C MET A 15 3.43 3.04 -5.27
N LEU A 16 2.48 3.46 -4.44
CA LEU A 16 1.14 2.87 -4.40
C LEU A 16 0.39 3.08 -5.71
N MET A 17 0.57 4.24 -6.35
CA MET A 17 -0.02 4.52 -7.67
C MET A 17 0.52 3.56 -8.72
N GLY A 18 1.83 3.30 -8.73
CA GLY A 18 2.45 2.34 -9.63
C GLY A 18 1.90 0.93 -9.43
N LEU A 19 1.84 0.47 -8.19
CA LEU A 19 1.29 -0.85 -7.86
C LEU A 19 -0.19 -0.96 -8.22
N GLY A 20 -0.97 0.07 -7.92
CA GLY A 20 -2.41 0.08 -8.23
C GLY A 20 -2.70 0.11 -9.71
N THR A 21 -1.99 0.95 -10.45
CA THR A 21 -2.14 1.04 -11.91
C THR A 21 -1.73 -0.27 -12.57
N MET A 22 -0.61 -0.85 -12.14
CA MET A 22 -0.13 -2.13 -12.62
C MET A 22 -1.13 -3.25 -12.36
N SER A 23 -1.72 -3.28 -11.14
CA SER A 23 -2.72 -4.28 -10.76
C SER A 23 -3.98 -4.17 -11.60
N MET A 24 -4.40 -2.94 -11.93
CA MET A 24 -5.62 -2.70 -12.68
C MET A 24 -5.45 -2.94 -14.18
N PHE A 25 -4.35 -2.49 -14.76
CA PHE A 25 -4.15 -2.50 -16.22
C PHE A 25 -3.17 -3.56 -16.71
N ALA A 26 -2.29 -4.06 -15.85
CA ALA A 26 -1.32 -5.10 -16.19
C ALA A 26 -1.23 -6.15 -15.06
N PRO A 27 -2.35 -6.82 -14.71
CA PRO A 27 -2.39 -7.69 -13.54
C PRO A 27 -1.43 -8.88 -13.62
N ARG A 28 -1.22 -9.45 -14.80
CA ARG A 28 -0.31 -10.59 -14.97
C ARG A 28 1.15 -10.23 -14.65
N ARG A 29 1.56 -9.01 -14.98
CA ARG A 29 2.89 -8.51 -14.68
C ARG A 29 3.04 -8.21 -13.19
N MET A 30 2.00 -7.62 -12.59
CA MET A 30 2.00 -7.26 -11.18
C MET A 30 2.06 -8.47 -10.27
N VAL A 31 1.27 -9.53 -10.54
CA VAL A 31 1.19 -10.70 -9.66
C VAL A 31 2.49 -11.51 -9.62
N LYS A 32 3.35 -11.41 -10.63
CA LYS A 32 4.67 -12.04 -10.59
C LYS A 32 5.52 -11.52 -9.43
N ASN A 33 5.35 -10.26 -9.06
CA ASN A 33 6.08 -9.63 -7.96
C ASN A 33 5.58 -10.10 -6.59
N PHE A 34 4.38 -10.69 -6.53
CA PHE A 34 3.73 -11.08 -5.28
C PHE A 34 3.46 -12.58 -5.20
N ALA A 35 4.04 -13.37 -6.10
CA ALA A 35 3.90 -14.83 -6.12
C ALA A 35 2.43 -15.29 -6.14
N ILE A 36 1.61 -14.60 -6.93
CA ILE A 36 0.19 -14.92 -7.10
C ILE A 36 -0.03 -15.42 -8.54
N GLU A 37 -0.84 -16.45 -8.69
CA GLU A 37 -1.25 -16.94 -9.99
C GLU A 37 -2.77 -16.81 -10.13
N PRO A 38 -3.28 -15.95 -11.04
CA PRO A 38 -4.71 -15.78 -11.20
C PRO A 38 -5.33 -16.99 -11.92
N VAL A 39 -6.48 -17.42 -11.44
CA VAL A 39 -7.25 -18.51 -12.08
C VAL A 39 -8.32 -17.90 -12.97
N GLY A 40 -8.08 -17.95 -14.28
CA GLY A 40 -9.04 -17.51 -15.29
C GLY A 40 -9.34 -16.01 -15.27
N ILE A 41 -10.38 -15.65 -16.01
CA ILE A 41 -10.84 -14.25 -16.11
C ILE A 41 -11.32 -13.73 -14.75
N ALA A 42 -11.97 -14.58 -13.96
CA ALA A 42 -12.45 -14.19 -12.64
C ALA A 42 -11.29 -13.83 -11.69
N GLY A 43 -10.19 -14.59 -11.73
CA GLY A 43 -9.00 -14.27 -10.95
C GLY A 43 -8.36 -12.96 -11.38
N LEU A 44 -8.26 -12.71 -12.67
CA LEU A 44 -7.77 -11.42 -13.18
C LEU A 44 -8.66 -10.26 -12.76
N SER A 45 -9.99 -10.47 -12.82
CA SER A 45 -10.94 -9.44 -12.37
C SER A 45 -10.76 -9.09 -10.91
N THR A 46 -10.53 -10.08 -10.04
CA THR A 46 -10.29 -9.86 -8.62
C THR A 46 -9.03 -9.04 -8.39
N ILE A 47 -7.95 -9.34 -9.10
CA ILE A 47 -6.70 -8.59 -8.98
C ILE A 47 -6.88 -7.16 -9.42
N ARG A 48 -7.53 -6.93 -10.57
CA ARG A 48 -7.80 -5.58 -11.07
C ARG A 48 -8.66 -4.77 -10.10
N SER A 49 -9.74 -5.37 -9.61
CA SER A 49 -10.73 -4.64 -8.80
C SER A 49 -10.32 -4.54 -7.34
N VAL A 50 -10.02 -5.65 -6.68
CA VAL A 50 -9.75 -5.64 -5.24
C VAL A 50 -8.35 -5.10 -4.96
N ILE A 51 -7.32 -5.67 -5.56
CA ILE A 51 -5.94 -5.26 -5.29
C ILE A 51 -5.68 -3.88 -5.91
N GLY A 52 -6.01 -3.71 -7.17
CA GLY A 52 -5.85 -2.41 -7.85
C GLY A 52 -6.69 -1.32 -7.21
N GLY A 53 -7.93 -1.64 -6.87
CA GLY A 53 -8.84 -0.70 -6.22
C GLY A 53 -8.35 -0.27 -4.84
N LEU A 54 -7.85 -1.18 -4.01
CA LEU A 54 -7.33 -0.84 -2.69
C LEU A 54 -6.09 0.06 -2.79
N PHE A 55 -5.17 -0.23 -3.71
CA PHE A 55 -4.00 0.63 -3.91
C PHE A 55 -4.39 2.02 -4.40
N LEU A 56 -5.27 2.11 -5.40
CA LEU A 56 -5.67 3.40 -5.96
C LEU A 56 -6.55 4.21 -4.99
N ALA A 57 -7.38 3.55 -4.20
CA ALA A 57 -8.13 4.21 -3.13
C ALA A 57 -7.19 4.79 -2.08
N SER A 58 -6.13 4.06 -1.73
CA SER A 58 -5.09 4.57 -0.83
C SER A 58 -4.41 5.82 -1.40
N VAL A 59 -4.12 5.82 -2.71
CA VAL A 59 -3.57 6.98 -3.41
C VAL A 59 -4.50 8.19 -3.29
N ALA A 60 -5.80 7.98 -3.51
CA ALA A 60 -6.79 9.06 -3.39
C ALA A 60 -6.82 9.63 -1.97
N MET A 61 -6.78 8.77 -0.96
CA MET A 61 -6.78 9.21 0.44
C MET A 61 -5.52 9.99 0.80
N LEU A 62 -4.35 9.53 0.33
CA LEU A 62 -3.08 10.24 0.56
C LEU A 62 -3.04 11.58 -0.19
N ALA A 63 -3.55 11.63 -1.41
CA ALA A 63 -3.61 12.86 -2.18
C ALA A 63 -4.50 13.91 -1.51
N ILE A 64 -5.65 13.51 -0.98
CA ILE A 64 -6.53 14.39 -0.22
C ILE A 64 -5.79 14.95 1.00
N GLY A 65 -5.07 14.09 1.72
CA GLY A 65 -4.27 14.52 2.87
C GLY A 65 -3.17 15.51 2.51
N LEU A 66 -2.47 15.29 1.39
CA LEU A 66 -1.42 16.20 0.92
C LEU A 66 -1.98 17.56 0.49
N ILE A 67 -3.13 17.56 -0.17
CA ILE A 67 -3.75 18.79 -0.70
C ILE A 67 -4.41 19.59 0.42
N THR A 68 -5.13 18.93 1.33
CA THR A 68 -5.95 19.60 2.35
C THR A 68 -5.26 19.76 3.71
N GLY A 69 -4.18 19.02 3.95
CA GLY A 69 -3.52 18.97 5.26
C GLY A 69 -4.29 18.16 6.30
N GLN A 70 -5.37 17.47 5.91
CA GLN A 70 -6.15 16.64 6.81
C GLN A 70 -5.48 15.28 7.02
N THR A 71 -5.39 14.85 8.27
CA THR A 71 -4.67 13.63 8.65
C THR A 71 -5.49 12.35 8.53
N LEU A 72 -6.81 12.46 8.38
CA LEU A 72 -7.68 11.29 8.37
C LEU A 72 -7.34 10.29 7.27
N GLY A 73 -6.98 10.78 6.08
CA GLY A 73 -6.54 9.92 4.98
C GLY A 73 -5.27 9.15 5.30
N PHE A 74 -4.33 9.78 6.00
CA PHE A 74 -3.10 9.11 6.43
C PHE A 74 -3.40 8.02 7.45
N VAL A 75 -4.28 8.29 8.41
CA VAL A 75 -4.72 7.30 9.41
C VAL A 75 -5.39 6.11 8.72
N ALA A 76 -6.26 6.37 7.74
CA ALA A 76 -6.95 5.31 7.01
C ALA A 76 -5.97 4.37 6.30
N VAL A 77 -4.96 4.92 5.62
CA VAL A 77 -3.95 4.12 4.92
C VAL A 77 -3.05 3.38 5.91
N VAL A 78 -2.69 3.98 7.03
CA VAL A 78 -1.94 3.30 8.10
C VAL A 78 -2.69 2.09 8.63
N ILE A 79 -3.99 2.23 8.87
CA ILE A 79 -4.82 1.11 9.33
C ILE A 79 -4.85 0.01 8.27
N LEU A 80 -5.09 0.38 7.02
CA LEU A 80 -5.16 -0.58 5.92
C LEU A 80 -3.86 -1.36 5.78
N LEU A 81 -2.73 -0.67 5.68
CA LEU A 81 -1.43 -1.32 5.54
C LEU A 81 -1.01 -2.06 6.80
N GLY A 82 -1.41 -1.57 7.97
CA GLY A 82 -1.17 -2.26 9.24
C GLY A 82 -1.85 -3.61 9.30
N VAL A 83 -3.09 -3.69 8.84
CA VAL A 83 -3.83 -4.96 8.78
C VAL A 83 -3.22 -5.89 7.73
N VAL A 84 -2.79 -5.35 6.59
CA VAL A 84 -2.07 -6.12 5.56
C VAL A 84 -0.78 -6.71 6.13
N ALA A 85 0.02 -5.90 6.81
CA ALA A 85 1.26 -6.35 7.44
C ALA A 85 1.00 -7.41 8.52
N PHE A 86 -0.06 -7.24 9.30
CA PHE A 86 -0.49 -8.23 10.28
C PHE A 86 -0.83 -9.57 9.61
N GLY A 87 -1.53 -9.53 8.47
CA GLY A 87 -1.82 -10.73 7.70
C GLY A 87 -0.57 -11.46 7.22
N ARG A 88 0.48 -10.72 6.84
CA ARG A 88 1.75 -11.33 6.47
C ARG A 88 2.42 -12.02 7.65
N VAL A 89 2.35 -11.42 8.84
CA VAL A 89 2.89 -12.04 10.06
C VAL A 89 2.12 -13.32 10.40
N VAL A 90 0.80 -13.30 10.30
CA VAL A 90 -0.03 -14.50 10.49
C VAL A 90 0.41 -15.59 9.51
N GLY A 91 0.63 -15.25 8.24
CA GLY A 91 1.11 -16.19 7.24
C GLY A 91 2.47 -16.79 7.59
N ILE A 92 3.40 -15.98 8.07
CA ILE A 92 4.72 -16.46 8.49
C ILE A 92 4.58 -17.47 9.65
N VAL A 93 3.71 -17.19 10.60
CA VAL A 93 3.51 -18.06 11.78
C VAL A 93 2.80 -19.37 11.39
N THR A 94 1.81 -19.31 10.51
CA THR A 94 0.99 -20.48 10.17
C THR A 94 1.56 -21.32 9.02
N ASP A 95 2.13 -20.68 8.01
CA ASP A 95 2.56 -21.34 6.76
C ASP A 95 4.08 -21.44 6.64
N GLY A 96 4.82 -20.68 7.45
CA GLY A 96 6.27 -20.64 7.41
C GLY A 96 6.80 -19.41 6.71
N PHE A 97 8.10 -19.19 6.84
CA PHE A 97 8.80 -18.02 6.30
C PHE A 97 9.30 -18.29 4.89
N ASP A 98 9.02 -17.35 3.98
CA ASP A 98 9.57 -17.31 2.64
C ASP A 98 10.19 -15.92 2.42
N LYS A 99 11.39 -15.89 1.82
CA LYS A 99 12.10 -14.63 1.54
C LYS A 99 11.29 -13.69 0.65
N ALA A 100 10.39 -14.22 -0.17
CA ALA A 100 9.54 -13.42 -1.05
C ALA A 100 8.55 -12.54 -0.29
N VAL A 101 8.29 -12.82 0.99
CA VAL A 101 7.42 -12.01 1.85
C VAL A 101 8.11 -10.72 2.29
N MET A 102 9.44 -10.72 2.38
CA MET A 102 10.18 -9.59 2.98
C MET A 102 10.10 -8.29 2.19
N PRO A 103 10.30 -8.24 0.86
CA PRO A 103 10.21 -6.97 0.14
C PRO A 103 8.86 -6.25 0.31
N PRO A 104 7.70 -6.90 0.09
CA PRO A 104 6.43 -6.20 0.30
C PRO A 104 6.19 -5.85 1.77
N LEU A 105 6.57 -6.70 2.72
CA LEU A 105 6.42 -6.38 4.13
C LEU A 105 7.26 -5.17 4.52
N ALA A 106 8.51 -5.11 4.09
CA ALA A 106 9.39 -3.97 4.34
C ALA A 106 8.82 -2.69 3.75
N ALA A 107 8.30 -2.73 2.52
CA ALA A 107 7.67 -1.57 1.88
C ALA A 107 6.46 -1.09 2.67
N GLU A 108 5.62 -2.00 3.13
CA GLU A 108 4.44 -1.66 3.95
C GLU A 108 4.84 -0.98 5.25
N LEU A 109 5.84 -1.52 5.95
CA LEU A 109 6.31 -0.95 7.21
C LEU A 109 6.95 0.43 7.01
N VAL A 110 7.70 0.63 5.93
CA VAL A 110 8.30 1.93 5.61
C VAL A 110 7.21 2.97 5.34
N ILE A 111 6.21 2.62 4.55
CA ILE A 111 5.09 3.54 4.24
C ILE A 111 4.33 3.88 5.53
N ILE A 112 4.06 2.90 6.38
CA ILE A 112 3.41 3.13 7.67
C ILE A 112 4.23 4.13 8.52
N ALA A 113 5.53 3.93 8.61
CA ALA A 113 6.41 4.82 9.37
C ALA A 113 6.37 6.25 8.83
N VAL A 114 6.42 6.41 7.51
CA VAL A 114 6.33 7.72 6.86
C VAL A 114 5.00 8.41 7.19
N LEU A 115 3.89 7.68 7.09
CA LEU A 115 2.55 8.25 7.32
C LEU A 115 2.31 8.57 8.79
N VAL A 116 2.81 7.74 9.71
CA VAL A 116 2.74 8.02 11.15
C VAL A 116 3.54 9.28 11.48
N GLY A 117 4.73 9.41 10.92
CA GLY A 117 5.54 10.63 11.07
C GLY A 117 4.83 11.87 10.55
N ALA A 118 4.19 11.75 9.38
CA ALA A 118 3.41 12.85 8.79
C ALA A 118 2.22 13.23 9.67
N TYR A 119 1.52 12.23 10.20
CA TYR A 119 0.41 12.46 11.12
C TYR A 119 0.83 13.26 12.34
N PHE A 120 1.90 12.85 13.02
CA PHE A 120 2.36 13.55 14.21
C PHE A 120 2.85 14.97 13.89
N GLN A 121 3.50 15.17 12.75
CA GLN A 121 3.97 16.48 12.34
C GLN A 121 2.81 17.44 12.08
N LEU A 122 1.75 16.98 11.43
CA LEU A 122 0.57 17.79 11.15
C LEU A 122 -0.28 18.06 12.38
N SER A 123 -0.24 17.15 13.36
CA SER A 123 -1.00 17.25 14.59
C SER A 123 -0.28 18.04 15.70
N ALA A 124 1.01 18.32 15.52
CA ALA A 124 1.84 19.01 16.50
C ALA A 124 1.59 20.53 16.54
#